data_f83ab51851730b80686aed9abbc63090
#
_entry.id   f83ab51851730b80686aed9abbc63090
#
_cell.length_a   1.000
_cell.length_b   1.000
_cell.length_c   1.000
_cell.angle_alpha   90.00
_cell.angle_beta   90.00
_cell.angle_gamma   90.00
#
_symmetry.space_group_name_H-M   'P 1'
#
loop_
_entity.id
_entity.type
_entity.pdbx_description
1 polymer ?
#
loop_
_entity_poly.entity_id
_entity_poly.type
_entity_poly.pdbx_seq_one_letter_code
_entity_poly.pdbx_strand_id
1 'polypeptide(L)'
;MSEEISEVEQEVIETDAALESTDDAARQDSQPTTKPPRNLSRLVLIATGLALLIIAVFVGYPEYHMAQTQAALLEHDLETAREHVDALRSFPFTNKAKIYFLTARLERRRGDYDKMNAFLAQAQDAGFDSVMVQRERVLAAAQAANLDMAQPKLPELLNDPRGDEREICEAYIIGFLQYQQHDAALQLAAAWQSDFPDDARPHYLEGVIQKSLFNHKLAEEAYRRALEINPKYYQAALDIADVLLTLKDTERAIQYLKMAENDPRFRVDSYTAQAHCLRMLGRDEQAETILRVVTTEYPEHISATIELGRILVETNRPEEGIQVLEPVIERDPRNTDARHMLAMGLRSMGKLNEAQEHFDYVEEIKEHLADANELAQRISSGKDSIDQRLDIANRFWKYGSEQEAMIWMRSAYQLDPLYLPTLEFMKRYYEAKIQDDPSLQEQLDRFTNEVAKAKARLAKEPSPTTPAENDTDNSSDPS
;
A
#
# COMPACT_ATOMS: atom_id res chain seq x y z
N MET A 1 48.28 -26.58 5.05
CA MET A 1 48.18 -25.16 4.65
C MET A 1 48.84 -24.24 5.69
N SER A 2 49.80 -24.75 6.39
CA SER A 2 50.66 -24.01 7.36
C SER A 2 52.13 -24.45 7.31
N GLU A 3 52.52 -25.23 6.28
CA GLU A 3 53.88 -25.64 6.02
C GLU A 3 54.49 -25.12 4.71
N GLU A 4 53.70 -24.48 3.84
CA GLU A 4 54.16 -23.94 2.55
C GLU A 4 54.55 -22.46 2.58
N ILE A 5 54.42 -21.76 3.74
CA ILE A 5 54.80 -20.32 3.88
C ILE A 5 56.22 -20.17 4.47
N SER A 6 56.83 -21.26 4.96
CA SER A 6 58.17 -21.25 5.57
C SER A 6 59.35 -21.43 4.60
N GLU A 7 59.12 -21.87 3.39
CA GLU A 7 60.19 -22.11 2.38
C GLU A 7 60.47 -20.90 1.45
N VAL A 8 59.54 -19.94 1.36
CA VAL A 8 59.71 -18.74 0.49
C VAL A 8 60.43 -17.59 1.18
N GLU A 9 60.50 -17.56 2.52
CA GLU A 9 61.22 -16.54 3.27
C GLU A 9 62.70 -16.86 3.48
N GLN A 10 63.21 -18.04 3.17
CA GLN A 10 64.65 -18.37 3.33
C GLN A 10 65.47 -18.19 2.03
N GLU A 11 64.83 -18.07 0.88
CA GLU A 11 65.56 -17.88 -0.41
C GLU A 11 65.84 -16.43 -0.80
N VAL A 12 65.34 -15.42 -0.04
CA VAL A 12 65.58 -13.99 -0.29
C VAL A 12 66.72 -13.42 0.56
N ILE A 13 67.29 -14.16 1.55
CA ILE A 13 68.35 -13.70 2.44
C ILE A 13 69.75 -14.11 2.01
N GLU A 14 69.91 -15.06 1.06
CA GLU A 14 71.22 -15.54 0.64
C GLU A 14 71.82 -14.94 -0.62
N THR A 15 71.12 -13.95 -1.29
CA THR A 15 71.65 -13.31 -2.52
C THR A 15 72.21 -11.91 -2.35
N ASP A 16 72.29 -11.38 -1.13
CA ASP A 16 72.78 -10.02 -0.89
C ASP A 16 74.21 -9.95 -0.22
N ALA A 17 74.92 -11.06 -0.15
CA ALA A 17 76.24 -11.10 0.53
C ALA A 17 77.44 -11.35 -0.37
N ALA A 18 77.34 -11.10 -1.69
CA ALA A 18 78.48 -11.34 -2.59
C ALA A 18 78.60 -10.30 -3.71
N LEU A 19 78.84 -9.05 -3.37
CA LEU A 19 79.40 -8.04 -4.29
C LEU A 19 79.83 -6.77 -3.52
N GLU A 20 80.80 -6.96 -2.57
CA GLU A 20 81.71 -5.89 -2.17
C GLU A 20 83.11 -6.29 -2.56
N SER A 21 83.64 -5.67 -3.57
CA SER A 21 85.01 -5.16 -3.76
C SER A 21 85.30 -4.97 -5.27
N THR A 22 85.42 -3.80 -5.72
CA THR A 22 86.58 -3.23 -6.39
C THR A 22 86.18 -1.91 -7.06
N ASP A 23 86.96 -1.00 -6.69
CA ASP A 23 87.64 0.07 -7.42
C ASP A 23 87.02 1.48 -7.46
N ASP A 24 87.80 2.23 -6.75
CA ASP A 24 88.05 3.68 -6.77
C ASP A 24 88.10 4.33 -8.16
N ALA A 25 87.74 5.56 -8.19
CA ALA A 25 88.15 6.69 -8.95
C ALA A 25 87.13 7.37 -9.89
N ALA A 26 86.83 8.55 -9.44
CA ALA A 26 86.60 9.76 -10.29
C ALA A 26 85.23 9.89 -11.03
N ARG A 27 84.33 10.65 -10.45
CA ARG A 27 83.92 11.99 -10.93
C ARG A 27 82.81 12.57 -10.09
N GLN A 28 83.12 13.65 -9.41
CA GLN A 28 82.10 14.58 -8.86
C GLN A 28 81.25 15.09 -10.02
N ASP A 29 79.96 14.78 -9.95
CA ASP A 29 78.92 15.56 -10.62
C ASP A 29 77.76 15.71 -9.65
N SER A 30 77.70 16.90 -9.08
CA SER A 30 76.69 17.30 -8.10
C SER A 30 75.33 17.48 -8.80
N GLN A 31 74.50 16.44 -8.74
CA GLN A 31 73.06 16.64 -8.95
C GLN A 31 72.38 17.05 -7.64
N PRO A 32 71.61 18.14 -7.62
CA PRO A 32 70.86 18.50 -6.43
C PRO A 32 69.72 17.53 -6.27
N THR A 33 69.81 16.63 -5.29
CA THR A 33 68.67 15.88 -4.82
C THR A 33 67.74 16.85 -4.08
N THR A 34 66.87 17.52 -4.83
CA THR A 34 65.77 18.26 -4.22
C THR A 34 64.79 17.26 -3.65
N LYS A 35 64.92 16.99 -2.31
CA LYS A 35 63.86 16.36 -1.56
C LYS A 35 62.58 17.15 -1.81
N PRO A 36 61.46 16.52 -2.25
CA PRO A 36 60.24 17.26 -2.48
C PRO A 36 59.88 18.01 -1.20
N PRO A 37 59.47 19.28 -1.31
CA PRO A 37 59.20 20.09 -0.13
C PRO A 37 58.12 19.37 0.73
N ARG A 38 58.43 19.26 2.00
CA ARG A 38 57.60 18.56 3.01
C ARG A 38 56.12 18.99 2.98
N ASN A 39 55.82 20.12 2.34
CA ASN A 39 54.47 20.65 2.16
C ASN A 39 53.70 20.02 0.95
N LEU A 40 54.42 19.49 -0.08
CA LEU A 40 53.81 18.90 -1.28
C LEU A 40 53.11 17.55 -0.89
N SER A 41 53.74 16.74 -0.07
CA SER A 41 53.14 15.49 0.39
C SER A 41 51.90 15.72 1.29
N ARG A 42 51.90 16.77 2.12
CA ARG A 42 50.73 17.17 2.90
C ARG A 42 49.59 17.71 2.00
N LEU A 43 49.91 18.51 1.00
CA LEU A 43 48.95 19.00 0.02
C LEU A 43 48.31 17.86 -0.80
N VAL A 44 49.10 16.86 -1.21
CA VAL A 44 48.62 15.68 -1.91
C VAL A 44 47.70 14.87 -1.00
N LEU A 45 48.05 14.64 0.29
CA LEU A 45 47.19 13.95 1.24
C LEU A 45 45.87 14.70 1.52
N ILE A 46 45.91 16.02 1.61
CA ILE A 46 44.69 16.84 1.74
C ILE A 46 43.83 16.76 0.46
N ALA A 47 44.44 16.87 -0.70
CA ALA A 47 43.76 16.81 -2.00
C ALA A 47 43.11 15.42 -2.22
N THR A 48 43.82 14.32 -1.88
CA THR A 48 43.26 12.96 -1.93
C THR A 48 42.14 12.76 -0.92
N GLY A 49 42.29 13.26 0.30
CA GLY A 49 41.22 13.24 1.31
C GLY A 49 39.97 14.01 0.86
N LEU A 50 40.16 15.18 0.27
CA LEU A 50 39.06 15.98 -0.27
C LEU A 50 38.38 15.30 -1.47
N ALA A 51 39.16 14.68 -2.36
CA ALA A 51 38.65 13.93 -3.50
C ALA A 51 37.84 12.71 -3.04
N LEU A 52 38.29 11.96 -2.02
CA LEU A 52 37.58 10.85 -1.43
C LEU A 52 36.29 11.31 -0.75
N LEU A 53 36.30 12.45 -0.06
CA LEU A 53 35.10 13.06 0.51
C LEU A 53 34.09 13.45 -0.55
N ILE A 54 34.55 14.06 -1.64
CA ILE A 54 33.71 14.42 -2.79
C ILE A 54 33.07 13.15 -3.40
N ILE A 55 33.86 12.10 -3.61
CA ILE A 55 33.35 10.82 -4.13
C ILE A 55 32.32 10.22 -3.15
N ALA A 56 32.61 10.21 -1.86
CA ALA A 56 31.66 9.71 -0.85
C ALA A 56 30.35 10.50 -0.84
N VAL A 57 30.40 11.82 -1.02
CA VAL A 57 29.19 12.66 -1.04
C VAL A 57 28.46 12.53 -2.38
N PHE A 58 29.14 12.59 -3.52
CA PHE A 58 28.46 12.65 -4.83
C PHE A 58 28.11 11.28 -5.42
N VAL A 59 28.78 10.22 -4.99
CA VAL A 59 28.47 8.84 -5.43
C VAL A 59 27.83 8.05 -4.30
N GLY A 60 28.38 8.07 -3.11
CA GLY A 60 27.92 7.26 -1.99
C GLY A 60 26.55 7.68 -1.47
N TYR A 61 26.26 8.98 -1.40
CA TYR A 61 24.98 9.47 -0.90
C TYR A 61 23.79 9.04 -1.77
N PRO A 62 23.80 9.26 -3.12
CA PRO A 62 22.71 8.78 -3.96
C PRO A 62 22.53 7.26 -3.96
N GLU A 63 23.62 6.50 -4.01
CA GLU A 63 23.54 5.03 -3.97
C GLU A 63 22.98 4.53 -2.64
N TYR A 64 23.38 5.12 -1.51
CA TYR A 64 22.81 4.81 -0.22
C TYR A 64 21.29 5.03 -0.19
N HIS A 65 20.82 6.23 -0.58
CA HIS A 65 19.38 6.52 -0.56
C HIS A 65 18.59 5.69 -1.59
N MET A 66 19.16 5.35 -2.75
CA MET A 66 18.54 4.43 -3.70
C MET A 66 18.39 3.01 -3.11
N ALA A 67 19.43 2.50 -2.46
CA ALA A 67 19.39 1.20 -1.81
C ALA A 67 18.36 1.17 -0.67
N GLN A 68 18.32 2.23 0.16
CA GLN A 68 17.35 2.35 1.24
C GLN A 68 15.91 2.48 0.71
N THR A 69 15.70 3.22 -0.39
CA THR A 69 14.37 3.27 -1.04
C THR A 69 13.91 1.88 -1.47
N GLN A 70 14.80 1.10 -2.11
CA GLN A 70 14.46 -0.25 -2.54
C GLN A 70 14.19 -1.19 -1.35
N ALA A 71 15.01 -1.13 -0.30
CA ALA A 71 14.81 -1.91 0.91
C ALA A 71 13.47 -1.56 1.60
N ALA A 72 13.19 -0.27 1.77
CA ALA A 72 11.94 0.19 2.37
C ALA A 72 10.71 -0.19 1.53
N LEU A 73 10.82 -0.15 0.20
CA LEU A 73 9.75 -0.65 -0.68
C LEU A 73 9.53 -2.16 -0.49
N LEU A 74 10.57 -2.97 -0.37
CA LEU A 74 10.44 -4.41 -0.12
C LEU A 74 9.81 -4.70 1.25
N GLU A 75 10.14 -3.92 2.27
CA GLU A 75 9.55 -4.02 3.60
C GLU A 75 8.16 -3.38 3.72
N HIS A 76 7.64 -2.82 2.63
CA HIS A 76 6.37 -2.07 2.59
C HIS A 76 6.35 -0.86 3.53
N ASP A 77 7.51 -0.30 3.83
CA ASP A 77 7.66 0.95 4.58
C ASP A 77 7.65 2.15 3.62
N LEU A 78 6.43 2.55 3.23
CA LEU A 78 6.23 3.54 2.19
C LEU A 78 6.64 4.96 2.62
N GLU A 79 6.61 5.26 3.92
CA GLU A 79 7.03 6.57 4.43
C GLU A 79 8.56 6.69 4.41
N THR A 80 9.28 5.69 4.91
CA THR A 80 10.75 5.65 4.79
C THR A 80 11.20 5.66 3.33
N ALA A 81 10.51 4.91 2.46
CA ALA A 81 10.79 4.94 1.02
C ALA A 81 10.63 6.35 0.43
N ARG A 82 9.58 7.08 0.85
CA ARG A 82 9.32 8.45 0.42
C ARG A 82 10.40 9.43 0.89
N GLU A 83 10.78 9.36 2.17
CA GLU A 83 11.84 10.21 2.72
C GLU A 83 13.14 10.07 1.92
N HIS A 84 13.53 8.84 1.58
CA HIS A 84 14.71 8.58 0.79
C HIS A 84 14.59 9.06 -0.67
N VAL A 85 13.43 8.92 -1.29
CA VAL A 85 13.16 9.48 -2.64
C VAL A 85 13.23 11.01 -2.62
N ASP A 86 12.67 11.67 -1.61
CA ASP A 86 12.70 13.14 -1.49
C ASP A 86 14.12 13.65 -1.22
N ALA A 87 14.93 12.91 -0.44
CA ALA A 87 16.36 13.18 -0.29
C ALA A 87 17.11 13.11 -1.63
N LEU A 88 16.81 12.08 -2.45
CA LEU A 88 17.38 11.95 -3.80
C LEU A 88 16.98 13.10 -4.73
N ARG A 89 15.74 13.55 -4.68
CA ARG A 89 15.24 14.68 -5.49
C ARG A 89 15.94 16.00 -5.16
N SER A 90 16.28 16.18 -3.89
CA SER A 90 16.93 17.40 -3.40
C SER A 90 18.42 17.45 -3.74
N PHE A 91 19.04 16.30 -4.08
CA PHE A 91 20.46 16.20 -4.29
C PHE A 91 20.83 16.48 -5.77
N PRO A 92 21.76 17.41 -6.04
CA PRO A 92 22.19 17.71 -7.40
C PRO A 92 22.96 16.52 -8.04
N PHE A 93 22.88 16.40 -9.35
CA PHE A 93 23.58 15.37 -10.16
C PHE A 93 23.08 13.92 -9.96
N THR A 94 21.87 13.73 -9.47
CA THR A 94 21.24 12.41 -9.40
C THR A 94 20.68 11.98 -10.76
N ASN A 95 20.57 10.68 -10.97
CA ASN A 95 19.89 10.12 -12.14
C ASN A 95 18.36 10.33 -12.03
N LYS A 96 17.87 11.41 -12.63
CA LYS A 96 16.44 11.78 -12.61
C LYS A 96 15.54 10.66 -13.13
N ALA A 97 15.96 9.97 -14.20
CA ALA A 97 15.19 8.88 -14.78
C ALA A 97 14.93 7.77 -13.75
N LYS A 98 15.97 7.38 -13.00
CA LYS A 98 15.86 6.35 -11.94
C LYS A 98 15.01 6.83 -10.75
N ILE A 99 15.14 8.11 -10.38
CA ILE A 99 14.33 8.70 -9.29
C ILE A 99 12.85 8.72 -9.67
N TYR A 100 12.51 9.14 -10.89
CA TYR A 100 11.12 9.12 -11.35
C TYR A 100 10.55 7.69 -11.38
N PHE A 101 11.35 6.71 -11.81
CA PHE A 101 10.93 5.31 -11.80
C PHE A 101 10.70 4.79 -10.38
N LEU A 102 11.60 5.06 -9.43
CA LEU A 102 11.41 4.68 -8.01
C LEU A 102 10.21 5.38 -7.39
N THR A 103 9.97 6.64 -7.75
CA THR A 103 8.76 7.35 -7.32
C THR A 103 7.50 6.70 -7.88
N ALA A 104 7.51 6.34 -9.16
CA ALA A 104 6.39 5.63 -9.77
C ALA A 104 6.09 4.30 -9.04
N ARG A 105 7.14 3.53 -8.71
CA ARG A 105 7.01 2.29 -7.94
C ARG A 105 6.43 2.53 -6.55
N LEU A 106 6.85 3.59 -5.86
CA LEU A 106 6.28 4.01 -4.59
C LEU A 106 4.78 4.34 -4.73
N GLU A 107 4.39 5.13 -5.72
CA GLU A 107 2.99 5.51 -5.94
C GLU A 107 2.14 4.29 -6.35
N ARG A 108 2.67 3.33 -7.12
CA ARG A 108 1.99 2.05 -7.37
C ARG A 108 1.65 1.32 -6.07
N ARG A 109 2.62 1.20 -5.16
CA ARG A 109 2.41 0.53 -3.87
C ARG A 109 1.41 1.26 -2.97
N ARG A 110 1.29 2.58 -3.14
CA ARG A 110 0.26 3.39 -2.47
C ARG A 110 -1.12 3.27 -3.13
N GLY A 111 -1.20 2.65 -4.31
CA GLY A 111 -2.43 2.55 -5.11
C GLY A 111 -2.76 3.82 -5.90
N ASP A 112 -1.86 4.81 -5.94
CA ASP A 112 -2.05 6.03 -6.75
C ASP A 112 -1.51 5.80 -8.17
N TYR A 113 -2.32 5.12 -8.97
CA TYR A 113 -1.94 4.74 -10.33
C TYR A 113 -1.86 5.93 -11.28
N ASP A 114 -2.53 7.03 -11.01
CA ASP A 114 -2.47 8.25 -11.81
C ASP A 114 -1.11 8.94 -11.63
N LYS A 115 -0.68 9.15 -10.38
CA LYS A 115 0.68 9.66 -10.10
C LYS A 115 1.76 8.70 -10.60
N MET A 116 1.56 7.39 -10.40
CA MET A 116 2.49 6.39 -10.94
C MET A 116 2.68 6.58 -12.45
N ASN A 117 1.60 6.69 -13.23
CA ASN A 117 1.68 6.86 -14.68
C ASN A 117 2.35 8.17 -15.08
N ALA A 118 2.09 9.27 -14.36
CA ALA A 118 2.75 10.54 -14.58
C ALA A 118 4.28 10.44 -14.36
N PHE A 119 4.71 9.77 -13.29
CA PHE A 119 6.13 9.55 -13.01
C PHE A 119 6.79 8.55 -13.99
N LEU A 120 6.07 7.53 -14.46
CA LEU A 120 6.57 6.63 -15.50
C LEU A 120 6.80 7.36 -16.83
N ALA A 121 5.92 8.29 -17.19
CA ALA A 121 6.12 9.14 -18.37
C ALA A 121 7.38 10.02 -18.21
N GLN A 122 7.54 10.68 -17.06
CA GLN A 122 8.73 11.47 -16.75
C GLN A 122 10.02 10.63 -16.75
N ALA A 123 9.96 9.40 -16.25
CA ALA A 123 11.10 8.47 -16.27
C ALA A 123 11.49 8.13 -17.72
N GLN A 124 10.49 7.83 -18.56
CA GLN A 124 10.69 7.51 -19.98
C GLN A 124 11.26 8.71 -20.77
N ASP A 125 10.73 9.91 -20.54
CA ASP A 125 11.23 11.16 -21.16
C ASP A 125 12.67 11.48 -20.72
N ALA A 126 13.03 11.11 -19.49
CA ALA A 126 14.39 11.23 -18.96
C ALA A 126 15.33 10.10 -19.42
N GLY A 127 14.88 9.17 -20.28
CA GLY A 127 15.68 8.09 -20.86
C GLY A 127 15.78 6.82 -20.02
N PHE A 128 14.82 6.56 -19.12
CA PHE A 128 14.76 5.29 -18.40
C PHE A 128 14.38 4.13 -19.33
N ASP A 129 14.78 2.90 -18.97
CA ASP A 129 14.51 1.70 -19.77
C ASP A 129 12.99 1.51 -19.99
N SER A 130 12.58 1.59 -21.26
CA SER A 130 11.18 1.46 -21.67
C SER A 130 10.59 0.08 -21.34
N VAL A 131 11.40 -0.96 -21.31
CA VAL A 131 10.97 -2.32 -20.92
C VAL A 131 10.58 -2.34 -19.44
N MET A 132 11.41 -1.75 -18.57
CA MET A 132 11.11 -1.65 -17.14
C MET A 132 9.88 -0.78 -16.88
N VAL A 133 9.69 0.30 -17.64
CA VAL A 133 8.47 1.13 -17.57
C VAL A 133 7.21 0.32 -17.92
N GLN A 134 7.26 -0.50 -18.99
CA GLN A 134 6.12 -1.34 -19.36
C GLN A 134 5.85 -2.44 -18.32
N ARG A 135 6.91 -3.04 -17.78
CA ARG A 135 6.77 -4.02 -16.69
C ARG A 135 6.07 -3.43 -15.47
N GLU A 136 6.47 -2.23 -15.04
CA GLU A 136 5.84 -1.54 -13.90
C GLU A 136 4.35 -1.26 -14.16
N ARG A 137 3.95 -0.91 -15.40
CA ARG A 137 2.53 -0.78 -15.78
C ARG A 137 1.77 -2.10 -15.70
N VAL A 138 2.42 -3.22 -16.07
CA VAL A 138 1.82 -4.56 -15.93
C VAL A 138 1.65 -4.93 -14.46
N LEU A 139 2.64 -4.64 -13.60
CA LEU A 139 2.53 -4.86 -12.17
C LEU A 139 1.43 -4.00 -11.55
N ALA A 140 1.28 -2.77 -12.00
CA ALA A 140 0.18 -1.91 -11.58
C ALA A 140 -1.19 -2.48 -11.98
N ALA A 141 -1.31 -2.99 -13.21
CA ALA A 141 -2.54 -3.64 -13.66
C ALA A 141 -2.85 -4.90 -12.81
N ALA A 142 -1.83 -5.71 -12.51
CA ALA A 142 -1.98 -6.87 -11.62
C ALA A 142 -2.47 -6.44 -10.23
N GLN A 143 -1.79 -5.48 -9.60
CA GLN A 143 -2.12 -4.99 -8.27
C GLN A 143 -3.50 -4.30 -8.21
N ALA A 144 -3.93 -3.66 -9.29
CA ALA A 144 -5.26 -3.05 -9.43
C ALA A 144 -6.35 -4.07 -9.82
N ALA A 145 -6.06 -5.35 -9.75
CA ALA A 145 -6.95 -6.45 -10.13
C ALA A 145 -7.43 -6.43 -11.60
N ASN A 146 -6.70 -5.75 -12.50
CA ASN A 146 -6.93 -5.88 -13.94
C ASN A 146 -6.22 -7.14 -14.47
N LEU A 147 -6.72 -8.31 -14.06
CA LEU A 147 -6.10 -9.60 -14.34
C LEU A 147 -6.21 -10.01 -15.82
N ASP A 148 -7.24 -9.57 -16.54
CA ASP A 148 -7.38 -9.83 -17.98
C ASP A 148 -6.16 -9.32 -18.76
N MET A 149 -5.65 -8.16 -18.37
CA MET A 149 -4.44 -7.56 -18.95
C MET A 149 -3.15 -8.18 -18.37
N ALA A 150 -3.10 -8.42 -17.07
CA ALA A 150 -1.88 -8.75 -16.35
C ALA A 150 -1.59 -10.26 -16.32
N GLN A 151 -2.59 -11.11 -16.11
CA GLN A 151 -2.39 -12.55 -15.90
C GLN A 151 -1.68 -13.26 -17.08
N PRO A 152 -1.96 -12.95 -18.36
CA PRO A 152 -1.22 -13.55 -19.47
C PRO A 152 0.28 -13.20 -19.49
N LYS A 153 0.69 -12.13 -18.77
CA LYS A 153 2.09 -11.68 -18.69
C LYS A 153 2.88 -12.33 -17.54
N LEU A 154 2.22 -12.94 -16.58
CA LEU A 154 2.88 -13.51 -15.42
C LEU A 154 3.97 -14.55 -15.78
N PRO A 155 3.76 -15.53 -16.70
CA PRO A 155 4.81 -16.48 -17.07
C PRO A 155 6.04 -15.82 -17.68
N GLU A 156 5.87 -14.79 -18.52
CA GLU A 156 6.96 -14.02 -19.11
C GLU A 156 7.76 -13.27 -18.03
N LEU A 157 7.07 -12.64 -17.08
CA LEU A 157 7.70 -11.89 -15.99
C LEU A 157 8.47 -12.79 -15.03
N LEU A 158 7.94 -13.96 -14.70
CA LEU A 158 8.63 -14.94 -13.83
C LEU A 158 9.81 -15.61 -14.53
N ASN A 159 9.78 -15.78 -15.87
CA ASN A 159 10.90 -16.35 -16.62
C ASN A 159 12.08 -15.38 -16.79
N ASP A 160 11.83 -14.06 -16.85
CA ASP A 160 12.86 -13.01 -16.91
C ASP A 160 12.52 -11.91 -15.87
N PRO A 161 12.71 -12.15 -14.57
CA PRO A 161 12.27 -11.24 -13.52
C PRO A 161 13.14 -9.98 -13.40
N ARG A 162 14.39 -10.02 -13.83
CA ARG A 162 15.35 -8.87 -13.80
C ARG A 162 15.59 -8.29 -12.42
N GLY A 163 15.48 -9.12 -11.39
CA GLY A 163 15.62 -8.71 -9.99
C GLY A 163 14.35 -8.17 -9.34
N ASP A 164 13.20 -8.26 -10.03
CA ASP A 164 11.89 -7.83 -9.54
C ASP A 164 11.01 -9.03 -9.10
N GLU A 165 11.59 -10.20 -8.79
CA GLU A 165 10.85 -11.41 -8.41
C GLU A 165 9.82 -11.14 -7.31
N ARG A 166 10.24 -10.46 -6.25
CA ARG A 166 9.40 -10.12 -5.10
C ARG A 166 8.29 -9.14 -5.47
N GLU A 167 8.60 -8.14 -6.30
CA GLU A 167 7.63 -7.15 -6.80
C GLU A 167 6.55 -7.82 -7.65
N ILE A 168 6.95 -8.76 -8.52
CA ILE A 168 6.03 -9.52 -9.37
C ILE A 168 5.09 -10.36 -8.51
N CYS A 169 5.65 -11.17 -7.60
CA CYS A 169 4.86 -12.02 -6.73
C CYS A 169 3.86 -11.19 -5.90
N GLU A 170 4.30 -10.11 -5.26
CA GLU A 170 3.43 -9.28 -4.44
C GLU A 170 2.29 -8.64 -5.23
N ALA A 171 2.59 -8.02 -6.38
CA ALA A 171 1.58 -7.36 -7.19
C ALA A 171 0.48 -8.34 -7.66
N TYR A 172 0.89 -9.54 -8.08
CA TYR A 172 -0.06 -10.57 -8.53
C TYR A 172 -0.83 -11.22 -7.37
N ILE A 173 -0.21 -11.47 -6.23
CA ILE A 173 -0.91 -11.99 -5.04
C ILE A 173 -2.00 -11.01 -4.62
N ILE A 174 -1.71 -9.70 -4.57
CA ILE A 174 -2.70 -8.67 -4.23
C ILE A 174 -3.85 -8.68 -5.26
N GLY A 175 -3.54 -8.75 -6.56
CA GLY A 175 -4.55 -8.83 -7.60
C GLY A 175 -5.41 -10.10 -7.52
N PHE A 176 -4.81 -11.25 -7.30
CA PHE A 176 -5.53 -12.52 -7.13
C PHE A 176 -6.45 -12.50 -5.91
N LEU A 177 -6.00 -11.87 -4.80
CA LEU A 177 -6.84 -11.69 -3.62
C LEU A 177 -8.10 -10.85 -3.91
N GLN A 178 -7.95 -9.72 -4.60
CA GLN A 178 -9.08 -8.87 -4.97
C GLN A 178 -10.06 -9.58 -5.94
N TYR A 179 -9.54 -10.49 -6.75
CA TYR A 179 -10.33 -11.30 -7.69
C TYR A 179 -10.84 -12.62 -7.10
N GLN A 180 -10.66 -12.85 -5.79
CA GLN A 180 -11.04 -14.08 -5.08
C GLN A 180 -10.36 -15.35 -5.63
N GLN A 181 -9.23 -15.21 -6.32
CA GLN A 181 -8.42 -16.33 -6.84
C GLN A 181 -7.42 -16.81 -5.79
N HIS A 182 -7.93 -17.25 -4.64
CA HIS A 182 -7.12 -17.60 -3.48
C HIS A 182 -6.11 -18.72 -3.74
N ASP A 183 -6.48 -19.73 -4.54
CA ASP A 183 -5.58 -20.83 -4.86
C ASP A 183 -4.36 -20.35 -5.66
N ALA A 184 -4.55 -19.46 -6.63
CA ALA A 184 -3.45 -18.88 -7.40
C ALA A 184 -2.56 -18.00 -6.52
N ALA A 185 -3.16 -17.22 -5.62
CA ALA A 185 -2.43 -16.42 -4.64
C ALA A 185 -1.58 -17.28 -3.71
N LEU A 186 -2.13 -18.38 -3.15
CA LEU A 186 -1.41 -19.32 -2.29
C LEU A 186 -0.26 -20.03 -3.03
N GLN A 187 -0.48 -20.48 -4.27
CA GLN A 187 0.57 -21.11 -5.07
C GLN A 187 1.73 -20.14 -5.32
N LEU A 188 1.44 -18.88 -5.64
CA LEU A 188 2.47 -17.88 -5.89
C LEU A 188 3.20 -17.48 -4.58
N ALA A 189 2.50 -17.40 -3.46
CA ALA A 189 3.11 -17.16 -2.15
C ALA A 189 4.03 -18.31 -1.74
N ALA A 190 3.63 -19.58 -1.96
CA ALA A 190 4.45 -20.74 -1.67
C ALA A 190 5.71 -20.80 -2.55
N ALA A 191 5.62 -20.45 -3.83
CA ALA A 191 6.79 -20.33 -4.70
C ALA A 191 7.76 -19.27 -4.19
N TRP A 192 7.24 -18.08 -3.82
CA TRP A 192 8.05 -17.00 -3.25
C TRP A 192 8.74 -17.42 -1.93
N GLN A 193 8.04 -18.13 -1.03
CA GLN A 193 8.63 -18.68 0.21
C GLN A 193 9.77 -19.65 -0.09
N SER A 194 9.63 -20.47 -1.13
CA SER A 194 10.66 -21.42 -1.55
C SER A 194 11.91 -20.74 -2.08
N ASP A 195 11.74 -19.68 -2.89
CA ASP A 195 12.83 -18.97 -3.53
C ASP A 195 13.55 -18.01 -2.59
N PHE A 196 12.82 -17.47 -1.60
CA PHE A 196 13.31 -16.49 -0.62
C PHE A 196 12.90 -16.87 0.81
N PRO A 197 13.51 -17.90 1.40
CA PRO A 197 13.08 -18.43 2.71
C PRO A 197 13.28 -17.45 3.89
N ASP A 198 14.16 -16.46 3.72
CA ASP A 198 14.41 -15.41 4.73
C ASP A 198 13.52 -14.18 4.55
N ASP A 199 12.52 -14.23 3.66
CA ASP A 199 11.59 -13.14 3.41
C ASP A 199 10.30 -13.34 4.22
N ALA A 200 9.99 -12.40 5.12
CA ALA A 200 8.79 -12.46 5.94
C ALA A 200 7.49 -12.16 5.15
N ARG A 201 7.63 -11.40 4.04
CA ARG A 201 6.47 -10.87 3.29
C ARG A 201 5.55 -11.94 2.72
N PRO A 202 6.03 -13.02 2.04
CA PRO A 202 5.14 -14.05 1.50
C PRO A 202 4.38 -14.83 2.59
N HIS A 203 4.97 -15.01 3.79
CA HIS A 203 4.28 -15.60 4.94
C HIS A 203 3.19 -14.66 5.47
N TYR A 204 3.46 -13.36 5.52
CA TYR A 204 2.43 -12.37 5.87
C TYR A 204 1.26 -12.42 4.88
N LEU A 205 1.54 -12.43 3.57
CA LEU A 205 0.50 -12.49 2.53
C LEU A 205 -0.28 -13.82 2.58
N GLU A 206 0.37 -14.95 2.88
CA GLU A 206 -0.32 -16.20 3.17
C GLU A 206 -1.32 -16.03 4.32
N GLY A 207 -0.90 -15.38 5.41
CA GLY A 207 -1.79 -15.05 6.53
C GLY A 207 -3.01 -14.22 6.11
N VAL A 208 -2.81 -13.20 5.27
CA VAL A 208 -3.90 -12.39 4.69
C VAL A 208 -4.85 -13.26 3.87
N ILE A 209 -4.33 -14.13 3.01
CA ILE A 209 -5.14 -15.05 2.20
C ILE A 209 -5.94 -16.00 3.10
N GLN A 210 -5.30 -16.62 4.09
CA GLN A 210 -5.98 -17.55 5.00
C GLN A 210 -7.04 -16.85 5.85
N LYS A 211 -6.80 -15.60 6.27
CA LYS A 211 -7.78 -14.77 6.97
C LYS A 211 -9.01 -14.49 6.08
N SER A 212 -8.81 -14.17 4.80
CA SER A 212 -9.91 -13.95 3.86
C SER A 212 -10.74 -15.21 3.58
N LEU A 213 -10.12 -16.39 3.71
CA LEU A 213 -10.78 -17.69 3.66
C LEU A 213 -11.42 -18.12 5.00
N PHE A 214 -11.41 -17.27 6.03
CA PHE A 214 -11.86 -17.57 7.39
C PHE A 214 -11.10 -18.72 8.07
N ASN A 215 -9.91 -19.08 7.56
CA ASN A 215 -9.04 -20.10 8.13
C ASN A 215 -8.16 -19.49 9.24
N HIS A 216 -8.78 -18.98 10.30
CA HIS A 216 -8.12 -18.19 11.34
C HIS A 216 -6.88 -18.85 11.97
N LYS A 217 -6.87 -20.17 12.16
CA LYS A 217 -5.71 -20.88 12.72
C LYS A 217 -4.53 -20.91 11.74
N LEU A 218 -4.78 -21.09 10.43
CA LEU A 218 -3.74 -21.05 9.42
C LEU A 218 -3.22 -19.63 9.23
N ALA A 219 -4.11 -18.63 9.33
CA ALA A 219 -3.71 -17.22 9.30
C ALA A 219 -2.78 -16.88 10.46
N GLU A 220 -3.12 -17.27 11.70
CA GLU A 220 -2.26 -17.09 12.88
C GLU A 220 -0.88 -17.73 12.67
N GLU A 221 -0.85 -18.97 12.17
CA GLU A 221 0.42 -19.68 11.94
C GLU A 221 1.28 -18.98 10.90
N ALA A 222 0.70 -18.52 9.78
CA ALA A 222 1.42 -17.83 8.73
C ALA A 222 1.96 -16.46 9.18
N TYR A 223 1.15 -15.66 9.87
CA TYR A 223 1.62 -14.39 10.46
C TYR A 223 2.71 -14.60 11.51
N ARG A 224 2.60 -15.65 12.34
CA ARG A 224 3.62 -15.98 13.32
C ARG A 224 4.95 -16.34 12.65
N ARG A 225 4.92 -17.09 11.53
CA ARG A 225 6.14 -17.35 10.75
C ARG A 225 6.76 -16.07 10.20
N ALA A 226 5.95 -15.12 9.73
CA ALA A 226 6.45 -13.81 9.31
C ALA A 226 7.19 -13.09 10.46
N LEU A 227 6.67 -13.14 11.69
CA LEU A 227 7.32 -12.59 12.88
C LEU A 227 8.57 -13.37 13.33
N GLU A 228 8.62 -14.68 13.12
CA GLU A 228 9.81 -15.50 13.40
C GLU A 228 10.98 -15.12 12.49
N ILE A 229 10.70 -14.80 11.21
CA ILE A 229 11.69 -14.32 10.24
C ILE A 229 12.07 -12.86 10.50
N ASN A 230 11.08 -12.00 10.66
CA ASN A 230 11.29 -10.58 10.97
C ASN A 230 10.52 -10.18 12.26
N PRO A 231 11.17 -10.17 13.42
CA PRO A 231 10.52 -9.78 14.70
C PRO A 231 10.01 -8.34 14.74
N LYS A 232 10.37 -7.50 13.77
CA LYS A 232 9.88 -6.14 13.62
C LYS A 232 8.74 -6.02 12.60
N TYR A 233 8.22 -7.12 12.13
CA TYR A 233 7.06 -7.10 11.23
C TYR A 233 5.77 -6.80 12.01
N TYR A 234 5.70 -5.58 12.57
CA TYR A 234 4.64 -5.18 13.52
C TYR A 234 3.23 -5.22 12.94
N GLN A 235 3.08 -5.08 11.61
CA GLN A 235 1.79 -5.29 10.94
C GLN A 235 1.28 -6.72 11.18
N ALA A 236 2.15 -7.73 11.06
CA ALA A 236 1.77 -9.11 11.35
C ALA A 236 1.35 -9.31 12.81
N ALA A 237 1.97 -8.59 13.74
CA ALA A 237 1.57 -8.64 15.16
C ALA A 237 0.15 -8.08 15.37
N LEU A 238 -0.22 -6.99 14.70
CA LEU A 238 -1.58 -6.45 14.73
C LEU A 238 -2.59 -7.45 14.13
N ASP A 239 -2.27 -8.03 12.97
CA ASP A 239 -3.14 -8.98 12.29
C ASP A 239 -3.31 -10.30 13.07
N ILE A 240 -2.25 -10.77 13.78
CA ILE A 240 -2.38 -11.89 14.72
C ILE A 240 -3.35 -11.54 15.85
N ALA A 241 -3.25 -10.34 16.41
CA ALA A 241 -4.12 -9.92 17.49
C ALA A 241 -5.59 -9.91 17.06
N ASP A 242 -5.89 -9.43 15.85
CA ASP A 242 -7.24 -9.45 15.29
C ASP A 242 -7.77 -10.89 15.09
N VAL A 243 -6.92 -11.78 14.57
CA VAL A 243 -7.27 -13.21 14.45
C VAL A 243 -7.50 -13.84 15.81
N LEU A 244 -6.67 -13.55 16.81
CA LEU A 244 -6.81 -14.08 18.17
C LEU A 244 -8.09 -13.57 18.85
N LEU A 245 -8.49 -12.33 18.60
CA LEU A 245 -9.80 -11.81 19.07
C LEU A 245 -10.96 -12.59 18.47
N THR A 246 -10.90 -12.92 17.19
CA THR A 246 -11.90 -13.78 16.54
C THR A 246 -11.92 -15.19 17.16
N LEU A 247 -10.75 -15.72 17.54
CA LEU A 247 -10.61 -16.99 18.25
C LEU A 247 -10.92 -16.91 19.75
N LYS A 248 -11.26 -15.71 20.28
CA LYS A 248 -11.56 -15.42 21.69
C LYS A 248 -10.35 -15.60 22.62
N ASP A 249 -9.14 -15.48 22.10
CA ASP A 249 -7.90 -15.53 22.87
C ASP A 249 -7.36 -14.11 23.11
N THR A 250 -8.10 -13.35 23.90
CA THR A 250 -7.86 -11.93 24.14
C THR A 250 -6.54 -11.67 24.86
N GLU A 251 -6.11 -12.57 25.75
CA GLU A 251 -4.85 -12.38 26.48
C GLU A 251 -3.61 -12.52 25.58
N ARG A 252 -3.62 -13.49 24.65
CA ARG A 252 -2.56 -13.58 23.65
C ARG A 252 -2.59 -12.41 22.67
N ALA A 253 -3.77 -11.92 22.30
CA ALA A 253 -3.91 -10.74 21.46
C ALA A 253 -3.17 -9.52 22.06
N ILE A 254 -3.36 -9.25 23.37
CA ILE A 254 -2.66 -8.16 24.07
C ILE A 254 -1.13 -8.32 23.99
N GLN A 255 -0.61 -9.55 24.05
CA GLN A 255 0.84 -9.77 23.97
C GLN A 255 1.42 -9.34 22.60
N TYR A 256 0.73 -9.68 21.51
CA TYR A 256 1.14 -9.26 20.17
C TYR A 256 0.98 -7.74 19.96
N LEU A 257 -0.11 -7.16 20.47
CA LEU A 257 -0.32 -5.72 20.42
C LEU A 257 0.80 -4.96 21.12
N LYS A 258 1.29 -5.43 22.27
CA LYS A 258 2.45 -4.85 22.96
C LYS A 258 3.74 -4.90 22.15
N MET A 259 3.89 -5.82 21.22
CA MET A 259 5.03 -5.80 20.32
C MET A 259 4.92 -4.63 19.33
N ALA A 260 3.71 -4.41 18.79
CA ALA A 260 3.45 -3.38 17.77
C ALA A 260 3.53 -1.94 18.32
N GLU A 261 3.32 -1.71 19.63
CA GLU A 261 3.42 -0.37 20.24
C GLU A 261 4.83 0.24 20.18
N ASN A 262 5.85 -0.59 19.91
CA ASN A 262 7.23 -0.13 19.78
C ASN A 262 7.49 0.65 18.48
N ASP A 263 6.65 0.49 17.46
CA ASP A 263 6.74 1.23 16.21
C ASP A 263 5.78 2.44 16.23
N PRO A 264 6.28 3.66 16.00
CA PRO A 264 5.43 4.85 15.98
C PRO A 264 4.25 4.78 15.00
N ARG A 265 4.40 4.06 13.89
CA ARG A 265 3.34 3.89 12.85
C ARG A 265 2.14 3.10 13.37
N PHE A 266 2.38 2.13 14.25
CA PHE A 266 1.36 1.20 14.75
C PHE A 266 0.98 1.44 16.21
N ARG A 267 1.65 2.35 16.89
CA ARG A 267 1.49 2.61 18.33
C ARG A 267 0.06 2.95 18.70
N VAL A 268 -0.55 3.86 17.97
CA VAL A 268 -1.90 4.36 18.29
C VAL A 268 -2.94 3.27 18.06
N ASP A 269 -2.85 2.55 16.93
CA ASP A 269 -3.72 1.41 16.63
C ASP A 269 -3.55 0.30 17.66
N SER A 270 -2.29 0.03 18.05
CA SER A 270 -1.99 -0.97 19.08
C SER A 270 -2.60 -0.61 20.43
N TYR A 271 -2.46 0.62 20.90
CA TYR A 271 -3.08 1.06 22.16
C TYR A 271 -4.60 1.01 22.10
N THR A 272 -5.20 1.42 20.97
CA THR A 272 -6.65 1.35 20.77
C THR A 272 -7.13 -0.11 20.82
N ALA A 273 -6.44 -1.01 20.13
CA ALA A 273 -6.77 -2.45 20.16
C ALA A 273 -6.53 -3.09 21.53
N GLN A 274 -5.47 -2.68 22.28
CA GLN A 274 -5.25 -3.12 23.66
C GLN A 274 -6.40 -2.68 24.57
N ALA A 275 -6.87 -1.45 24.42
CA ALA A 275 -8.02 -0.96 25.21
C ALA A 275 -9.28 -1.75 24.88
N HIS A 276 -9.53 -2.06 23.60
CA HIS A 276 -10.63 -2.95 23.19
C HIS A 276 -10.51 -4.34 23.86
N CYS A 277 -9.32 -4.93 23.83
CA CYS A 277 -9.06 -6.21 24.52
C CYS A 277 -9.34 -6.13 26.04
N LEU A 278 -8.86 -5.07 26.69
CA LEU A 278 -9.06 -4.85 28.13
C LEU A 278 -10.54 -4.73 28.46
N ARG A 279 -11.32 -4.02 27.65
CA ARG A 279 -12.78 -3.92 27.81
C ARG A 279 -13.44 -5.30 27.67
N MET A 280 -13.06 -6.09 26.67
CA MET A 280 -13.55 -7.47 26.52
C MET A 280 -13.27 -8.36 27.74
N LEU A 281 -12.20 -8.07 28.49
CA LEU A 281 -11.84 -8.74 29.73
C LEU A 281 -12.52 -8.11 30.97
N GLY A 282 -13.39 -7.10 30.82
CA GLY A 282 -14.02 -6.38 31.92
C GLY A 282 -13.07 -5.47 32.70
N ARG A 283 -11.93 -5.07 32.11
CA ARG A 283 -10.93 -4.18 32.69
C ARG A 283 -11.11 -2.74 32.20
N ASP A 284 -12.34 -2.23 32.35
CA ASP A 284 -12.78 -0.97 31.72
C ASP A 284 -11.99 0.26 32.19
N GLU A 285 -11.60 0.33 33.47
CA GLU A 285 -10.78 1.45 33.99
C GLU A 285 -9.41 1.52 33.33
N GLN A 286 -8.79 0.37 33.05
CA GLN A 286 -7.49 0.32 32.36
C GLN A 286 -7.65 0.71 30.91
N ALA A 287 -8.69 0.23 30.24
CA ALA A 287 -9.00 0.57 28.86
C ALA A 287 -9.26 2.07 28.70
N GLU A 288 -10.08 2.66 29.59
CA GLU A 288 -10.37 4.09 29.61
C GLU A 288 -9.10 4.93 29.80
N THR A 289 -8.21 4.52 30.71
CA THR A 289 -6.94 5.24 30.98
C THR A 289 -6.10 5.31 29.71
N ILE A 290 -5.95 4.21 28.98
CA ILE A 290 -5.21 4.19 27.71
C ILE A 290 -5.89 5.10 26.67
N LEU A 291 -7.20 4.98 26.50
CA LEU A 291 -7.93 5.73 25.48
C LEU A 291 -7.94 7.24 25.73
N ARG A 292 -8.03 7.67 27.00
CA ARG A 292 -7.93 9.10 27.33
C ARG A 292 -6.55 9.68 26.95
N VAL A 293 -5.47 8.94 27.14
CA VAL A 293 -4.15 9.36 26.69
C VAL A 293 -4.12 9.42 25.16
N VAL A 294 -4.56 8.37 24.48
CA VAL A 294 -4.57 8.30 23.02
C VAL A 294 -5.40 9.43 22.41
N THR A 295 -6.63 9.66 22.89
CA THR A 295 -7.51 10.71 22.34
C THR A 295 -7.03 12.13 22.65
N THR A 296 -6.22 12.31 23.68
CA THR A 296 -5.59 13.61 24.00
C THR A 296 -4.39 13.89 23.11
N GLU A 297 -3.54 12.88 22.90
CA GLU A 297 -2.33 13.03 22.06
C GLU A 297 -2.63 12.95 20.56
N TYR A 298 -3.66 12.18 20.19
CA TYR A 298 -4.07 11.92 18.81
C TYR A 298 -5.58 12.16 18.63
N PRO A 299 -6.06 13.41 18.70
CA PRO A 299 -7.48 13.72 18.62
C PRO A 299 -8.12 13.38 17.26
N GLU A 300 -7.29 13.17 16.24
CA GLU A 300 -7.72 12.75 14.89
C GLU A 300 -8.06 11.26 14.81
N HIS A 301 -7.66 10.45 15.81
CA HIS A 301 -7.79 9.00 15.76
C HIS A 301 -9.23 8.58 16.11
N ILE A 302 -10.07 8.48 15.08
CA ILE A 302 -11.51 8.23 15.18
C ILE A 302 -11.82 6.94 15.95
N SER A 303 -11.12 5.84 15.66
CA SER A 303 -11.37 4.53 16.31
C SER A 303 -11.16 4.58 17.82
N ALA A 304 -10.11 5.28 18.31
CA ALA A 304 -9.88 5.45 19.73
C ALA A 304 -10.97 6.28 20.41
N THR A 305 -11.45 7.32 19.73
CA THR A 305 -12.54 8.17 20.21
C THR A 305 -13.86 7.40 20.32
N ILE A 306 -14.16 6.57 19.33
CA ILE A 306 -15.35 5.70 19.35
C ILE A 306 -15.27 4.69 20.50
N GLU A 307 -14.11 4.06 20.68
CA GLU A 307 -13.93 3.07 21.74
C GLU A 307 -13.99 3.72 23.14
N LEU A 308 -13.47 4.95 23.31
CA LEU A 308 -13.65 5.73 24.53
C LEU A 308 -15.13 6.05 24.78
N GLY A 309 -15.84 6.52 23.75
CA GLY A 309 -17.28 6.78 23.85
C GLY A 309 -18.07 5.53 24.22
N ARG A 310 -17.71 4.39 23.66
CA ARG A 310 -18.29 3.08 23.98
C ARG A 310 -18.14 2.73 25.46
N ILE A 311 -16.90 2.81 25.99
CA ILE A 311 -16.63 2.51 27.41
C ILE A 311 -17.44 3.44 28.31
N LEU A 312 -17.48 4.73 28.01
CA LEU A 312 -18.22 5.71 28.82
C LEU A 312 -19.73 5.40 28.84
N VAL A 313 -20.32 5.03 27.72
CA VAL A 313 -21.75 4.63 27.64
C VAL A 313 -21.98 3.33 28.41
N GLU A 314 -21.14 2.32 28.23
CA GLU A 314 -21.26 1.01 28.87
C GLU A 314 -21.04 1.08 30.39
N THR A 315 -20.20 2.03 30.87
CA THR A 315 -19.93 2.26 32.30
C THR A 315 -20.91 3.27 32.94
N ASN A 316 -22.09 3.47 32.33
CA ASN A 316 -23.17 4.34 32.85
C ASN A 316 -22.78 5.84 32.95
N ARG A 317 -21.98 6.35 32.03
CA ARG A 317 -21.63 7.76 31.86
C ARG A 317 -22.00 8.25 30.45
N PRO A 318 -23.30 8.15 30.07
CA PRO A 318 -23.71 8.40 28.69
C PRO A 318 -23.52 9.87 28.26
N GLU A 319 -23.64 10.84 29.19
CA GLU A 319 -23.41 12.25 28.87
C GLU A 319 -21.99 12.49 28.39
N GLU A 320 -20.98 11.95 29.09
CA GLU A 320 -19.59 12.04 28.69
C GLU A 320 -19.34 11.30 27.36
N GLY A 321 -19.94 10.11 27.22
CA GLY A 321 -19.82 9.31 25.98
C GLY A 321 -20.36 10.07 24.76
N ILE A 322 -21.52 10.72 24.89
CA ILE A 322 -22.11 11.53 23.84
C ILE A 322 -21.19 12.71 23.46
N GLN A 323 -20.68 13.46 24.46
CA GLN A 323 -19.75 14.57 24.21
C GLN A 323 -18.49 14.17 23.45
N VAL A 324 -18.00 12.94 23.67
CA VAL A 324 -16.84 12.39 22.98
C VAL A 324 -17.20 11.98 21.54
N LEU A 325 -18.41 11.47 21.30
CA LEU A 325 -18.84 10.92 20.01
C LEU A 325 -19.38 11.98 19.03
N GLU A 326 -19.98 13.06 19.53
CA GLU A 326 -20.55 14.13 18.68
C GLU A 326 -19.53 14.69 17.66
N PRO A 327 -18.28 15.06 18.02
CA PRO A 327 -17.31 15.56 17.06
C PRO A 327 -16.95 14.54 15.96
N VAL A 328 -17.01 13.24 16.26
CA VAL A 328 -16.78 12.18 15.25
C VAL A 328 -17.88 12.21 14.20
N ILE A 329 -19.14 12.35 14.64
CA ILE A 329 -20.31 12.37 13.75
C ILE A 329 -20.37 13.67 12.95
N GLU A 330 -19.95 14.81 13.52
CA GLU A 330 -19.84 16.07 12.81
C GLU A 330 -18.82 15.99 11.66
N ARG A 331 -17.69 15.30 11.91
CA ARG A 331 -16.62 15.11 10.91
C ARG A 331 -16.97 14.04 9.88
N ASP A 332 -17.53 12.92 10.33
CA ASP A 332 -17.98 11.81 9.48
C ASP A 332 -19.45 11.42 9.81
N PRO A 333 -20.42 12.10 9.18
CA PRO A 333 -21.83 11.82 9.42
C PRO A 333 -22.27 10.40 9.05
N ARG A 334 -21.46 9.65 8.28
CA ARG A 334 -21.75 8.27 7.87
C ARG A 334 -21.16 7.21 8.81
N ASN A 335 -20.44 7.61 9.86
CA ASN A 335 -19.83 6.68 10.80
C ASN A 335 -20.91 5.92 11.59
N THR A 336 -21.17 4.69 11.18
CA THR A 336 -22.21 3.84 11.78
C THR A 336 -21.87 3.44 13.21
N ASP A 337 -20.60 3.24 13.54
CA ASP A 337 -20.17 2.83 14.88
C ASP A 337 -20.35 3.97 15.88
N ALA A 338 -19.91 5.18 15.51
CA ALA A 338 -20.13 6.37 16.34
C ALA A 338 -21.61 6.66 16.53
N ARG A 339 -22.43 6.60 15.46
CA ARG A 339 -23.89 6.78 15.55
C ARG A 339 -24.58 5.73 16.39
N HIS A 340 -24.17 4.48 16.26
CA HIS A 340 -24.74 3.40 17.10
C HIS A 340 -24.43 3.62 18.58
N MET A 341 -23.20 4.02 18.92
CA MET A 341 -22.83 4.31 20.30
C MET A 341 -23.52 5.58 20.83
N LEU A 342 -23.66 6.61 20.00
CA LEU A 342 -24.44 7.80 20.34
C LEU A 342 -25.91 7.41 20.66
N ALA A 343 -26.54 6.62 19.80
CA ALA A 343 -27.90 6.13 20.01
C ALA A 343 -28.05 5.34 21.31
N MET A 344 -27.06 4.49 21.63
CA MET A 344 -27.02 3.76 22.89
C MET A 344 -26.95 4.71 24.10
N GLY A 345 -26.11 5.74 24.03
CA GLY A 345 -26.02 6.80 25.05
C GLY A 345 -27.34 7.56 25.24
N LEU A 346 -27.90 8.04 24.13
CA LEU A 346 -29.21 8.74 24.15
C LEU A 346 -30.33 7.88 24.73
N ARG A 347 -30.36 6.59 24.36
CA ARG A 347 -31.33 5.64 24.88
C ARG A 347 -31.20 5.46 26.41
N SER A 348 -29.96 5.37 26.90
CA SER A 348 -29.73 5.24 28.37
C SER A 348 -30.14 6.49 29.15
N MET A 349 -30.13 7.67 28.50
CA MET A 349 -30.64 8.92 29.06
C MET A 349 -32.18 9.08 28.93
N GLY A 350 -32.87 8.11 28.32
CA GLY A 350 -34.32 8.19 28.09
C GLY A 350 -34.73 9.05 26.88
N LYS A 351 -33.80 9.52 26.08
CA LYS A 351 -34.03 10.31 24.83
C LYS A 351 -34.36 9.37 23.67
N LEU A 352 -35.48 8.65 23.80
CA LEU A 352 -35.81 7.52 22.90
C LEU A 352 -35.98 7.93 21.43
N ASN A 353 -36.62 9.09 21.19
CA ASN A 353 -36.86 9.54 19.80
C ASN A 353 -35.53 9.91 19.08
N GLU A 354 -34.66 10.66 19.76
CA GLU A 354 -33.33 11.00 19.23
C GLU A 354 -32.49 9.73 18.97
N ALA A 355 -32.54 8.78 19.91
CA ALA A 355 -31.84 7.50 19.73
C ALA A 355 -32.36 6.72 18.52
N GLN A 356 -33.70 6.69 18.32
CA GLN A 356 -34.33 5.97 17.22
C GLN A 356 -33.89 6.52 15.84
N GLU A 357 -33.83 7.83 15.69
CA GLU A 357 -33.33 8.46 14.43
C GLU A 357 -31.93 7.95 14.05
N HIS A 358 -31.02 7.82 15.02
CA HIS A 358 -29.69 7.28 14.78
C HIS A 358 -29.68 5.78 14.49
N PHE A 359 -30.53 4.99 15.18
CA PHE A 359 -30.65 3.56 14.89
C PHE A 359 -31.23 3.31 13.50
N ASP A 360 -32.27 4.04 13.09
CA ASP A 360 -32.88 3.93 11.76
C ASP A 360 -31.87 4.25 10.66
N TYR A 361 -31.06 5.30 10.86
CA TYR A 361 -29.99 5.65 9.93
C TYR A 361 -28.92 4.54 9.80
N VAL A 362 -28.51 3.93 10.92
CA VAL A 362 -27.55 2.82 10.92
C VAL A 362 -28.12 1.61 10.21
N GLU A 363 -29.42 1.30 10.42
CA GLU A 363 -30.08 0.18 9.76
C GLU A 363 -30.21 0.41 8.25
N GLU A 364 -30.60 1.62 7.81
CA GLU A 364 -30.64 1.98 6.40
C GLU A 364 -29.30 1.73 5.70
N ILE A 365 -28.19 2.15 6.33
CA ILE A 365 -26.84 1.93 5.77
C ILE A 365 -26.54 0.43 5.68
N LYS A 366 -26.84 -0.35 6.74
CA LYS A 366 -26.58 -1.80 6.75
C LYS A 366 -27.35 -2.53 5.66
N GLU A 367 -28.62 -2.21 5.46
CA GLU A 367 -29.45 -2.80 4.40
C GLU A 367 -28.84 -2.53 3.03
N HIS A 368 -28.49 -1.27 2.74
CA HIS A 368 -27.91 -0.90 1.44
C HIS A 368 -26.57 -1.56 1.17
N LEU A 369 -25.72 -1.70 2.20
CA LEU A 369 -24.42 -2.38 2.06
C LEU A 369 -24.58 -3.90 1.96
N ALA A 370 -25.57 -4.49 2.64
CA ALA A 370 -25.90 -5.91 2.50
C ALA A 370 -26.36 -6.24 1.07
N ASP A 371 -27.24 -5.40 0.50
CA ASP A 371 -27.68 -5.52 -0.89
C ASP A 371 -26.49 -5.40 -1.88
N ALA A 372 -25.59 -4.44 -1.65
CA ALA A 372 -24.39 -4.29 -2.47
C ALA A 372 -23.52 -5.55 -2.45
N ASN A 373 -23.31 -6.14 -1.27
CA ASN A 373 -22.55 -7.37 -1.11
C ASN A 373 -23.23 -8.57 -1.77
N GLU A 374 -24.57 -8.67 -1.69
CA GLU A 374 -25.31 -9.73 -2.39
C GLU A 374 -25.20 -9.60 -3.92
N LEU A 375 -25.29 -8.36 -4.45
CA LEU A 375 -25.04 -8.11 -5.87
C LEU A 375 -23.62 -8.49 -6.28
N ALA A 376 -22.61 -8.16 -5.46
CA ALA A 376 -21.22 -8.52 -5.70
C ALA A 376 -21.02 -10.06 -5.78
N GLN A 377 -21.67 -10.82 -4.90
CA GLN A 377 -21.66 -12.29 -4.94
C GLN A 377 -22.32 -12.85 -6.20
N ARG A 378 -23.41 -12.23 -6.67
CA ARG A 378 -24.09 -12.63 -7.92
C ARG A 378 -23.17 -12.41 -9.14
N ILE A 379 -22.44 -11.31 -9.19
CA ILE A 379 -21.45 -11.03 -10.24
C ILE A 379 -20.36 -12.11 -10.23
N SER A 380 -19.82 -12.46 -9.06
CA SER A 380 -18.81 -13.52 -8.92
C SER A 380 -19.31 -14.89 -9.39
N SER A 381 -20.62 -15.15 -9.35
CA SER A 381 -21.26 -16.38 -9.85
C SER A 381 -21.58 -16.38 -11.34
N GLY A 382 -21.12 -15.38 -12.12
CA GLY A 382 -21.24 -15.30 -13.58
C GLY A 382 -22.50 -14.58 -14.09
N LYS A 383 -23.26 -13.91 -13.25
CA LYS A 383 -24.38 -13.02 -13.64
C LYS A 383 -23.91 -11.57 -13.55
N ASP A 384 -23.14 -11.16 -14.54
CA ASP A 384 -22.49 -9.85 -14.56
C ASP A 384 -23.19 -8.89 -15.52
N SER A 385 -23.39 -7.64 -15.09
CA SER A 385 -23.79 -6.53 -15.94
C SER A 385 -23.18 -5.22 -15.45
N ILE A 386 -22.96 -4.30 -16.38
CA ILE A 386 -22.43 -2.97 -16.09
C ILE A 386 -23.34 -2.20 -15.11
N ASP A 387 -24.66 -2.35 -15.25
CA ASP A 387 -25.64 -1.71 -14.37
C ASP A 387 -25.55 -2.21 -12.94
N GLN A 388 -25.33 -3.53 -12.73
CA GLN A 388 -25.12 -4.09 -11.39
C GLN A 388 -23.85 -3.56 -10.74
N ARG A 389 -22.75 -3.49 -11.49
CA ARG A 389 -21.48 -2.90 -10.98
C ARG A 389 -21.68 -1.43 -10.62
N LEU A 390 -22.42 -0.68 -11.43
CA LEU A 390 -22.73 0.72 -11.19
C LEU A 390 -23.65 0.91 -9.97
N ASP A 391 -24.63 0.02 -9.77
CA ASP A 391 -25.49 0.05 -8.58
C ASP A 391 -24.67 -0.21 -7.30
N ILE A 392 -23.79 -1.20 -7.31
CA ILE A 392 -22.86 -1.46 -6.20
C ILE A 392 -21.99 -0.22 -5.93
N ALA A 393 -21.40 0.38 -6.98
CA ALA A 393 -20.58 1.57 -6.84
C ALA A 393 -21.35 2.75 -6.23
N ASN A 394 -22.60 2.98 -6.65
CA ASN A 394 -23.47 4.04 -6.12
C ASN A 394 -23.82 3.79 -4.63
N ARG A 395 -24.07 2.52 -4.24
CA ARG A 395 -24.37 2.18 -2.84
C ARG A 395 -23.15 2.40 -1.95
N PHE A 396 -21.97 1.93 -2.35
CA PHE A 396 -20.73 2.22 -1.62
C PHE A 396 -20.39 3.71 -1.59
N TRP A 397 -20.65 4.45 -2.67
CA TRP A 397 -20.44 5.90 -2.68
C TRP A 397 -21.35 6.64 -1.70
N LYS A 398 -22.60 6.22 -1.58
CA LYS A 398 -23.58 6.89 -0.72
C LYS A 398 -23.49 6.44 0.73
N TYR A 399 -23.29 5.14 0.97
CA TYR A 399 -23.47 4.52 2.28
C TYR A 399 -22.20 3.89 2.85
N GLY A 400 -21.18 3.62 2.04
CA GLY A 400 -20.00 2.88 2.42
C GLY A 400 -18.70 3.61 2.16
N SER A 401 -17.69 2.82 1.78
CA SER A 401 -16.34 3.28 1.51
C SER A 401 -16.21 3.84 0.08
N GLU A 402 -15.61 5.02 -0.02
CA GLU A 402 -15.23 5.63 -1.29
C GLU A 402 -14.29 4.74 -2.11
N GLN A 403 -13.36 4.06 -1.44
CA GLN A 403 -12.42 3.15 -2.10
C GLN A 403 -13.15 1.99 -2.79
N GLU A 404 -14.11 1.36 -2.09
CA GLU A 404 -14.93 0.28 -2.66
C GLU A 404 -15.80 0.79 -3.82
N ALA A 405 -16.41 1.97 -3.66
CA ALA A 405 -17.16 2.62 -4.73
C ALA A 405 -16.31 2.78 -6.00
N MET A 406 -15.06 3.23 -5.85
CA MET A 406 -14.15 3.43 -6.98
C MET A 406 -13.63 2.12 -7.59
N ILE A 407 -13.47 1.06 -6.81
CA ILE A 407 -13.14 -0.28 -7.33
C ILE A 407 -14.26 -0.74 -8.27
N TRP A 408 -15.51 -0.72 -7.80
CA TRP A 408 -16.66 -1.12 -8.59
C TRP A 408 -16.91 -0.22 -9.81
N MET A 409 -16.70 1.08 -9.64
CA MET A 409 -16.81 2.04 -10.73
C MET A 409 -15.76 1.82 -11.82
N ARG A 410 -14.49 1.62 -11.46
CA ARG A 410 -13.43 1.28 -12.43
C ARG A 410 -13.74 -0.02 -13.15
N SER A 411 -14.25 -1.00 -12.43
CA SER A 411 -14.70 -2.28 -12.97
C SER A 411 -15.85 -2.14 -13.98
N ALA A 412 -16.82 -1.26 -13.71
CA ALA A 412 -17.88 -0.91 -14.66
C ALA A 412 -17.34 -0.16 -15.89
N TYR A 413 -16.43 0.80 -15.69
CA TYR A 413 -15.78 1.56 -16.76
C TYR A 413 -14.94 0.66 -17.70
N GLN A 414 -14.33 -0.40 -17.18
CA GLN A 414 -13.57 -1.34 -18.00
C GLN A 414 -14.45 -2.16 -18.93
N LEU A 415 -15.71 -2.48 -18.55
CA LEU A 415 -16.65 -3.21 -19.40
C LEU A 415 -17.12 -2.37 -20.59
N ASP A 416 -17.44 -1.10 -20.36
CA ASP A 416 -17.75 -0.15 -21.43
C ASP A 416 -17.31 1.28 -21.05
N PRO A 417 -16.16 1.73 -21.58
CA PRO A 417 -15.65 3.08 -21.33
C PRO A 417 -16.53 4.22 -21.88
N LEU A 418 -17.52 3.90 -22.71
CA LEU A 418 -18.43 4.90 -23.29
C LEU A 418 -19.83 4.87 -22.68
N TYR A 419 -20.05 4.02 -21.67
CA TYR A 419 -21.33 3.93 -20.99
C TYR A 419 -21.62 5.20 -20.20
N LEU A 420 -22.64 5.94 -20.61
CA LEU A 420 -22.93 7.28 -20.10
C LEU A 420 -23.12 7.32 -18.56
N PRO A 421 -23.87 6.40 -17.92
CA PRO A 421 -24.02 6.45 -16.46
C PRO A 421 -22.71 6.30 -15.70
N THR A 422 -21.75 5.51 -16.20
CA THR A 422 -20.41 5.36 -15.60
C THR A 422 -19.61 6.67 -15.73
N LEU A 423 -19.64 7.30 -16.91
CA LEU A 423 -18.97 8.58 -17.15
C LEU A 423 -19.56 9.69 -16.27
N GLU A 424 -20.88 9.72 -16.08
CA GLU A 424 -21.55 10.69 -15.20
C GLU A 424 -21.20 10.47 -13.73
N PHE A 425 -21.02 9.22 -13.29
CA PHE A 425 -20.51 8.96 -11.94
C PHE A 425 -19.09 9.47 -11.76
N MET A 426 -18.17 9.15 -12.69
CA MET A 426 -16.77 9.62 -12.62
C MET A 426 -16.70 11.14 -12.59
N LYS A 427 -17.51 11.81 -13.43
CA LYS A 427 -17.59 13.28 -13.40
C LYS A 427 -18.03 13.79 -12.03
N ARG A 428 -19.12 13.27 -11.44
CA ARG A 428 -19.59 13.66 -10.10
C ARG A 428 -18.55 13.41 -9.01
N TYR A 429 -17.81 12.31 -9.12
CA TYR A 429 -16.73 11.98 -8.22
C TYR A 429 -15.65 13.07 -8.21
N TYR A 430 -15.13 13.44 -9.39
CA TYR A 430 -14.11 14.48 -9.50
C TYR A 430 -14.65 15.88 -9.16
N GLU A 431 -15.91 16.18 -9.46
CA GLU A 431 -16.57 17.41 -9.01
C GLU A 431 -16.60 17.54 -7.47
N ALA A 432 -16.83 16.45 -6.77
CA ALA A 432 -16.83 16.45 -5.31
C ALA A 432 -15.41 16.61 -4.72
N LYS A 433 -14.38 16.06 -5.40
CA LYS A 433 -13.00 16.04 -4.89
C LYS A 433 -12.16 17.26 -5.25
N ILE A 434 -12.53 18.00 -6.28
CA ILE A 434 -11.73 19.13 -6.78
C ILE A 434 -11.55 20.24 -5.74
N GLN A 435 -12.47 20.38 -4.79
CA GLN A 435 -12.38 21.37 -3.72
C GLN A 435 -11.24 21.05 -2.75
N ASP A 436 -11.00 19.76 -2.50
CA ASP A 436 -9.98 19.27 -1.58
C ASP A 436 -8.63 19.07 -2.30
N ASP A 437 -8.66 18.69 -3.59
CA ASP A 437 -7.47 18.45 -4.40
C ASP A 437 -7.59 19.10 -5.79
N PRO A 438 -7.14 20.35 -5.95
CA PRO A 438 -7.15 21.06 -7.25
C PRO A 438 -6.34 20.37 -8.37
N SER A 439 -5.45 19.42 -8.05
CA SER A 439 -4.70 18.67 -9.07
C SER A 439 -5.55 17.75 -9.92
N LEU A 440 -6.79 17.48 -9.48
CA LEU A 440 -7.77 16.64 -10.17
C LEU A 440 -8.54 17.37 -11.31
N GLN A 441 -8.22 18.65 -11.59
CA GLN A 441 -8.91 19.44 -12.62
C GLN A 441 -8.83 18.80 -14.01
N GLU A 442 -7.68 18.24 -14.37
CA GLU A 442 -7.51 17.58 -15.67
C GLU A 442 -8.44 16.37 -15.85
N GLN A 443 -8.59 15.56 -14.78
CA GLN A 443 -9.50 14.42 -14.76
C GLN A 443 -10.96 14.85 -14.85
N LEU A 444 -11.34 15.90 -14.14
CA LEU A 444 -12.68 16.47 -14.22
C LEU A 444 -13.00 16.97 -15.63
N ASP A 445 -12.10 17.71 -16.25
CA ASP A 445 -12.25 18.23 -17.62
C ASP A 445 -12.35 17.08 -18.63
N ARG A 446 -11.54 16.04 -18.47
CA ARG A 446 -11.59 14.82 -19.29
C ARG A 446 -12.98 14.17 -19.22
N PHE A 447 -13.47 13.83 -18.02
CA PHE A 447 -14.77 13.15 -17.89
C PHE A 447 -15.95 14.06 -18.26
N THR A 448 -15.83 15.38 -18.07
CA THR A 448 -16.81 16.34 -18.57
C THR A 448 -16.92 16.30 -20.10
N ASN A 449 -15.79 16.24 -20.80
CA ASN A 449 -15.74 16.12 -22.24
C ASN A 449 -16.26 14.75 -22.73
N GLU A 450 -15.91 13.66 -22.04
CA GLU A 450 -16.39 12.30 -22.36
C GLU A 450 -17.91 12.18 -22.20
N VAL A 451 -18.49 12.73 -21.15
CA VAL A 451 -19.96 12.82 -20.95
C VAL A 451 -20.64 13.59 -22.09
N ALA A 452 -20.06 14.74 -22.48
CA ALA A 452 -20.61 15.52 -23.59
C ALA A 452 -20.60 14.74 -24.92
N LYS A 453 -19.50 14.03 -25.21
CA LYS A 453 -19.38 13.16 -26.40
C LYS A 453 -20.37 12.00 -26.36
N ALA A 454 -20.52 11.33 -25.23
CA ALA A 454 -21.47 10.22 -25.08
C ALA A 454 -22.92 10.69 -25.28
N LYS A 455 -23.29 11.81 -24.69
CA LYS A 455 -24.64 12.43 -24.92
C LYS A 455 -24.87 12.81 -26.38
N ALA A 456 -23.88 13.38 -27.05
CA ALA A 456 -23.99 13.74 -28.46
C ALA A 456 -24.08 12.52 -29.37
N ARG A 457 -23.49 11.37 -29.00
CA ARG A 457 -23.63 10.09 -29.71
C ARG A 457 -25.05 9.53 -29.56
N LEU A 458 -25.55 9.44 -28.32
CA LEU A 458 -26.90 8.95 -28.04
C LEU A 458 -28.00 9.78 -28.74
N ALA A 459 -27.81 11.10 -28.86
CA ALA A 459 -28.74 11.99 -29.58
C ALA A 459 -28.77 11.76 -31.10
N LYS A 460 -27.75 11.09 -31.66
CA LYS A 460 -27.66 10.74 -33.08
C LYS A 460 -28.16 9.34 -33.40
N GLU A 461 -28.32 8.49 -32.42
CA GLU A 461 -28.92 7.15 -32.61
C GLU A 461 -30.43 7.30 -32.77
N PRO A 462 -31.03 6.78 -33.84
CA PRO A 462 -32.49 6.84 -34.03
C PRO A 462 -33.18 6.07 -32.90
N SER A 463 -34.21 6.67 -32.31
CA SER A 463 -35.05 6.01 -31.30
C SER A 463 -35.46 4.62 -31.82
N PRO A 464 -35.38 3.56 -30.98
CA PRO A 464 -35.86 2.25 -31.40
C PRO A 464 -37.30 2.38 -31.82
N THR A 465 -37.58 2.11 -33.12
CA THR A 465 -38.94 2.05 -33.67
C THR A 465 -39.69 0.99 -32.87
N THR A 466 -40.75 1.41 -32.22
CA THR A 466 -41.76 0.53 -31.61
C THR A 466 -42.14 -0.51 -32.62
N PRO A 467 -42.14 -1.81 -32.34
CA PRO A 467 -42.65 -2.80 -33.28
C PRO A 467 -44.12 -2.45 -33.60
N ALA A 468 -44.42 -2.29 -34.88
CA ALA A 468 -45.79 -2.09 -35.34
C ALA A 468 -46.62 -3.26 -34.82
N GLU A 469 -47.68 -2.97 -34.07
CA GLU A 469 -48.76 -3.91 -33.79
C GLU A 469 -49.25 -4.48 -35.12
N ASN A 470 -48.97 -5.75 -35.37
CA ASN A 470 -49.60 -6.50 -36.46
C ASN A 470 -51.06 -6.66 -36.07
N ASP A 471 -51.91 -5.80 -36.62
CA ASP A 471 -53.32 -6.04 -36.80
C ASP A 471 -53.50 -7.33 -37.66
N THR A 472 -53.60 -8.44 -36.95
CA THR A 472 -54.17 -9.63 -37.59
C THR A 472 -55.70 -9.49 -37.51
N ASP A 473 -56.22 -8.85 -38.53
CA ASP A 473 -57.65 -8.83 -38.83
C ASP A 473 -58.18 -10.25 -39.03
N ASN A 474 -59.21 -10.52 -38.30
CA ASN A 474 -59.91 -11.76 -38.13
C ASN A 474 -60.89 -11.88 -39.28
N SER A 475 -60.68 -12.78 -40.20
CA SER A 475 -61.79 -13.21 -41.10
C SER A 475 -62.24 -14.63 -40.76
N SER A 476 -63.29 -14.66 -39.99
CA SER A 476 -64.26 -15.76 -39.92
C SER A 476 -64.67 -16.26 -41.29
N ASP A 477 -64.67 -17.58 -41.52
CA ASP A 477 -65.82 -18.20 -42.19
C ASP A 477 -65.99 -19.66 -41.77
N PRO A 478 -67.23 -20.12 -41.62
CA PRO A 478 -67.60 -21.39 -41.08
C PRO A 478 -67.92 -22.43 -42.18
N SER A 479 -67.45 -23.65 -41.99
CA SER A 479 -68.15 -24.87 -42.46
C SER A 479 -67.52 -26.11 -41.81
#